data_227a6551bcceb5b4eaddd157117f2d16
#
_entry.id   227a6551bcceb5b4eaddd157117f2d16
#
_cell.length_a   1.000
_cell.length_b   1.000
_cell.length_c   1.000
_cell.angle_alpha   90.00
_cell.angle_beta   90.00
_cell.angle_gamma   90.00
#
_symmetry.space_group_name_H-M   'P 1'
#
loop_
_entity.id
_entity.type
_entity.pdbx_description
1 polymer ?
#
loop_
_entity_poly.entity_id
_entity_poly.type
_entity_poly.pdbx_seq_one_letter_code
_entity_poly.pdbx_strand_id
1 'polypeptide(L)'
;GVQCVDLIKMYLDKVFGIKAGAWGNAKDYYENFNNLPLKNSFTRIANTISFIPQLGDIVVWGAGLGNTYGHIAIATGEGNTSNFYSYDLNWGSKAVHKVNHNYKGFLGVLRANDQSKITGVVEKLPDLQYEVHIEDRGWCGWQNAGEGAGSEGKAKRLEAVKFRGNNGLTIEYQAHVENIGWQDWKKDGEVAGTTGQSLRLEALRIKCNKILEVEEHIENIGWTPKFKSKEFVIGTEGRQLRLEAFRINVVG
;
A
#
# COMPACT_ATOMS: atom_id res chain seq x y z
N GLY A 1 23.21 -5.08 18.81
CA GLY A 1 21.79 -4.74 18.68
C GLY A 1 21.53 -4.19 17.28
N VAL A 2 20.31 -4.29 16.79
CA VAL A 2 19.90 -3.76 15.49
C VAL A 2 19.88 -2.23 15.55
N GLN A 3 20.48 -1.56 14.56
CA GLN A 3 20.60 -0.10 14.47
C GLN A 3 19.93 0.43 13.21
N CYS A 4 19.50 1.70 13.22
CA CYS A 4 18.91 2.35 12.04
C CYS A 4 19.83 2.30 10.80
N VAL A 5 21.15 2.40 10.99
CA VAL A 5 22.14 2.28 9.92
C VAL A 5 22.18 0.89 9.26
N ASP A 6 21.71 -0.16 9.92
CA ASP A 6 21.72 -1.51 9.34
C ASP A 6 20.69 -1.64 8.22
N LEU A 7 19.54 -0.95 8.34
CA LEU A 7 18.56 -0.83 7.24
C LEU A 7 19.20 -0.16 6.02
N ILE A 8 19.95 0.93 6.23
CA ILE A 8 20.59 1.67 5.14
C ILE A 8 21.70 0.85 4.48
N LYS A 9 22.50 0.11 5.26
CA LYS A 9 23.52 -0.78 4.72
C LYS A 9 22.89 -1.87 3.83
N MET A 10 21.78 -2.45 4.29
CA MET A 10 21.03 -3.44 3.52
C MET A 10 20.44 -2.82 2.24
N TYR A 11 19.86 -1.64 2.33
CA TYR A 11 19.31 -0.91 1.18
C TYR A 11 20.38 -0.59 0.14
N LEU A 12 21.52 -0.07 0.55
CA LEU A 12 22.66 0.23 -0.33
C LEU A 12 23.19 -1.02 -1.01
N ASP A 13 23.32 -2.12 -0.28
CA ASP A 13 23.80 -3.40 -0.84
C ASP A 13 22.79 -4.00 -1.83
N LYS A 14 21.53 -4.12 -1.45
CA LYS A 14 20.52 -4.82 -2.24
C LYS A 14 20.04 -4.04 -3.47
N VAL A 15 19.93 -2.71 -3.35
CA VAL A 15 19.39 -1.85 -4.42
C VAL A 15 20.50 -1.32 -5.32
N PHE A 16 21.63 -0.92 -4.75
CA PHE A 16 22.68 -0.21 -5.48
C PHE A 16 23.96 -1.04 -5.64
N GLY A 17 24.09 -2.19 -4.97
CA GLY A 17 25.32 -2.99 -4.97
C GLY A 17 26.46 -2.33 -4.20
N ILE A 18 26.17 -1.35 -3.33
CA ILE A 18 27.16 -0.61 -2.57
C ILE A 18 27.36 -1.26 -1.20
N LYS A 19 28.54 -1.83 -0.97
CA LYS A 19 28.92 -2.36 0.34
C LYS A 19 29.31 -1.22 1.28
N ALA A 20 28.43 -0.92 2.22
CA ALA A 20 28.70 0.10 3.23
C ALA A 20 29.73 -0.38 4.26
N GLY A 21 30.75 0.43 4.49
CA GLY A 21 31.76 0.21 5.51
C GLY A 21 31.35 0.74 6.89
N ALA A 22 32.34 0.96 7.76
CA ALA A 22 32.15 1.64 9.05
C ALA A 22 32.16 3.16 8.83
N TRP A 23 31.03 3.69 8.39
CA TRP A 23 30.89 5.11 7.99
C TRP A 23 30.41 6.02 9.12
N GLY A 24 30.42 5.54 10.35
CA GLY A 24 30.01 6.29 11.53
C GLY A 24 28.55 6.07 11.92
N ASN A 25 28.01 7.06 12.63
CA ASN A 25 26.63 7.08 13.10
C ASN A 25 25.65 7.53 12.01
N ALA A 26 24.38 7.51 12.29
CA ALA A 26 23.34 7.89 11.34
C ALA A 26 23.57 9.27 10.71
N LYS A 27 23.84 10.30 11.53
CA LYS A 27 24.09 11.65 11.04
C LYS A 27 25.33 11.78 10.16
N ASP A 28 26.35 10.92 10.40
CA ASP A 28 27.63 10.98 9.71
C ASP A 28 27.49 10.64 8.21
N TYR A 29 26.47 9.87 7.83
CA TYR A 29 26.15 9.62 6.42
C TYR A 29 25.85 10.93 5.65
N TYR A 30 25.27 11.93 6.33
CA TYR A 30 24.97 13.23 5.75
C TYR A 30 26.09 14.24 5.98
N GLU A 31 26.61 14.35 7.21
CA GLU A 31 27.61 15.34 7.60
C GLU A 31 28.96 15.08 6.90
N ASN A 32 29.38 13.82 6.83
CA ASN A 32 30.63 13.40 6.19
C ASN A 32 30.46 12.91 4.73
N PHE A 33 29.33 13.20 4.11
CA PHE A 33 28.94 12.69 2.77
C PHE A 33 30.06 12.83 1.73
N ASN A 34 30.74 13.95 1.68
CA ASN A 34 31.80 14.22 0.68
C ASN A 34 33.01 13.30 0.82
N ASN A 35 33.19 12.69 1.98
CA ASN A 35 34.28 11.75 2.27
C ASN A 35 33.86 10.28 2.08
N LEU A 36 32.56 10.03 1.84
CA LEU A 36 32.02 8.68 1.67
C LEU A 36 31.94 8.30 0.17
N PRO A 37 32.10 7.03 -0.16
CA PRO A 37 31.90 6.52 -1.54
C PRO A 37 30.49 6.82 -2.08
N LEU A 38 29.52 7.07 -1.22
CA LEU A 38 28.13 7.43 -1.56
C LEU A 38 28.03 8.59 -2.54
N LYS A 39 28.93 9.58 -2.47
CA LYS A 39 28.96 10.75 -3.38
C LYS A 39 28.99 10.40 -4.87
N ASN A 40 29.45 9.20 -5.22
CA ASN A 40 29.53 8.77 -6.60
C ASN A 40 28.16 8.31 -7.15
N SER A 41 27.23 7.94 -6.26
CA SER A 41 25.93 7.37 -6.62
C SER A 41 24.75 8.13 -6.05
N PHE A 42 24.99 9.08 -5.17
CA PHE A 42 23.98 9.89 -4.49
C PHE A 42 24.32 11.36 -4.56
N THR A 43 23.29 12.19 -4.44
CA THR A 43 23.40 13.65 -4.24
C THR A 43 22.87 14.00 -2.86
N ARG A 44 23.63 14.79 -2.10
CA ARG A 44 23.19 15.34 -0.82
C ARG A 44 22.32 16.56 -1.04
N ILE A 45 21.08 16.56 -0.56
CA ILE A 45 20.12 17.65 -0.68
C ILE A 45 19.74 18.11 0.72
N ALA A 46 19.91 19.41 1.00
CA ALA A 46 19.57 19.98 2.30
C ALA A 46 18.07 20.17 2.44
N ASN A 47 17.60 20.06 3.69
CA ASN A 47 16.24 20.43 4.05
C ASN A 47 16.01 21.93 3.85
N THR A 48 14.86 22.27 3.26
CA THR A 48 14.35 23.65 3.12
C THR A 48 12.89 23.69 3.53
N ILE A 49 12.31 24.88 3.73
CA ILE A 49 10.92 25.04 4.17
C ILE A 49 9.88 24.40 3.21
N SER A 50 10.24 24.27 1.93
CA SER A 50 9.38 23.65 0.90
C SER A 50 9.83 22.25 0.50
N PHE A 51 10.83 21.66 1.18
CA PHE A 51 11.38 20.38 0.81
C PHE A 51 10.44 19.24 1.22
N ILE A 52 10.25 18.29 0.31
CA ILE A 52 9.52 17.04 0.56
C ILE A 52 10.38 15.88 0.09
N PRO A 53 10.72 14.92 0.98
CA PRO A 53 11.46 13.72 0.59
C PRO A 53 10.71 12.92 -0.47
N GLN A 54 11.45 12.41 -1.45
CA GLN A 54 10.92 11.53 -2.50
C GLN A 54 11.11 10.06 -2.10
N LEU A 55 10.37 9.19 -2.78
CA LEU A 55 10.50 7.74 -2.62
C LEU A 55 11.96 7.31 -2.77
N GLY A 56 12.44 6.50 -1.80
CA GLY A 56 13.80 5.96 -1.79
C GLY A 56 14.89 6.92 -1.36
N ASP A 57 14.57 8.19 -1.06
CA ASP A 57 15.53 9.09 -0.43
C ASP A 57 15.99 8.50 0.91
N ILE A 58 17.28 8.49 1.15
CA ILE A 58 17.82 8.21 2.47
C ILE A 58 17.68 9.49 3.30
N VAL A 59 16.74 9.50 4.22
CA VAL A 59 16.42 10.65 5.09
C VAL A 59 17.31 10.63 6.33
N VAL A 60 17.86 11.78 6.71
CA VAL A 60 18.84 11.88 7.81
C VAL A 60 18.48 12.98 8.78
N TRP A 61 18.48 12.65 10.07
CA TRP A 61 18.36 13.61 11.17
C TRP A 61 19.70 13.78 11.90
N GLY A 62 19.95 14.99 12.34
CA GLY A 62 21.10 15.34 13.17
C GLY A 62 20.95 14.89 14.63
N ALA A 63 21.94 15.26 15.43
CA ALA A 63 21.85 15.13 16.89
C ALA A 63 20.67 15.97 17.43
N GLY A 64 20.09 15.59 18.56
CA GLY A 64 19.04 16.38 19.22
C GLY A 64 17.64 15.76 19.25
N LEU A 65 17.46 14.57 18.66
CA LEU A 65 16.24 13.75 18.82
C LEU A 65 16.30 12.86 20.07
N GLY A 66 16.84 13.38 21.17
CA GLY A 66 17.07 12.58 22.38
C GLY A 66 18.35 11.74 22.36
N ASN A 67 19.20 11.90 21.32
CA ASN A 67 20.49 11.22 21.21
C ASN A 67 21.51 12.09 20.44
N THR A 68 22.79 11.70 20.48
CA THR A 68 23.90 12.37 19.78
C THR A 68 24.26 11.73 18.44
N TYR A 69 23.65 10.60 18.10
CA TYR A 69 24.00 9.77 16.95
C TYR A 69 23.18 10.14 15.69
N GLY A 70 22.07 10.88 15.89
CA GLY A 70 21.10 11.15 14.85
C GLY A 70 20.21 9.94 14.54
N HIS A 71 19.47 10.03 13.44
CA HIS A 71 18.65 8.95 12.92
C HIS A 71 18.72 8.92 11.38
N ILE A 72 18.46 7.75 10.80
CA ILE A 72 18.49 7.54 9.35
C ILE A 72 17.44 6.51 8.95
N ALA A 73 16.73 6.77 7.85
CA ALA A 73 15.64 5.94 7.37
C ALA A 73 15.47 6.06 5.84
N ILE A 74 14.47 5.40 5.26
CA ILE A 74 14.18 5.42 3.81
C ILE A 74 12.81 6.05 3.60
N ALA A 75 12.73 7.16 2.88
CA ALA A 75 11.47 7.85 2.59
C ALA A 75 10.54 7.00 1.72
N THR A 76 9.24 7.05 2.02
CA THR A 76 8.18 6.39 1.22
C THR A 76 7.71 7.23 0.03
N GLY A 77 8.11 8.50 -0.05
CA GLY A 77 7.59 9.47 -1.01
C GLY A 77 6.25 10.09 -0.62
N GLU A 78 5.66 9.64 0.48
CA GLU A 78 4.42 10.19 1.01
C GLU A 78 4.71 11.31 2.00
N GLY A 79 3.93 12.38 1.95
CA GLY A 79 4.04 13.50 2.90
C GLY A 79 3.79 14.86 2.27
N ASN A 80 4.09 15.89 3.05
CA ASN A 80 3.96 17.29 2.68
C ASN A 80 5.05 18.11 3.42
N THR A 81 4.97 19.42 3.38
CA THR A 81 5.94 20.31 4.04
C THR A 81 5.87 20.34 5.58
N SER A 82 4.89 19.67 6.19
CA SER A 82 4.73 19.57 7.65
C SER A 82 5.17 18.21 8.19
N ASN A 83 4.94 17.14 7.45
CA ASN A 83 5.31 15.78 7.81
C ASN A 83 5.55 14.90 6.57
N PHE A 84 6.26 13.79 6.77
CA PHE A 84 6.48 12.78 5.74
C PHE A 84 6.61 11.39 6.37
N TYR A 85 6.51 10.35 5.56
CA TYR A 85 6.62 8.97 6.00
C TYR A 85 7.94 8.34 5.54
N SER A 86 8.52 7.50 6.41
CA SER A 86 9.68 6.68 6.10
C SER A 86 9.55 5.26 6.64
N TYR A 87 10.32 4.35 6.10
CA TYR A 87 10.58 3.04 6.68
C TYR A 87 11.77 3.14 7.61
N ASP A 88 11.52 2.88 8.88
CA ASP A 88 12.47 3.04 9.97
C ASP A 88 12.83 1.70 10.60
N LEU A 89 14.08 1.59 11.03
CA LEU A 89 14.56 0.51 11.89
C LEU A 89 15.09 1.12 13.18
N ASN A 90 14.78 0.50 14.31
CA ASN A 90 15.17 0.97 15.65
C ASN A 90 14.63 2.37 16.01
N TRP A 91 13.40 2.69 15.58
CA TRP A 91 12.62 3.85 15.99
C TRP A 91 11.33 3.38 16.67
N GLY A 92 11.37 3.23 18.01
CA GLY A 92 10.26 2.65 18.77
C GLY A 92 10.04 1.14 18.57
N SER A 93 10.68 0.53 17.57
CA SER A 93 10.61 -0.91 17.26
C SER A 93 11.94 -1.40 16.72
N LYS A 94 12.27 -2.67 16.96
CA LYS A 94 13.43 -3.36 16.37
C LYS A 94 13.14 -3.99 15.00
N ALA A 95 11.90 -3.89 14.52
CA ALA A 95 11.51 -4.30 13.18
C ALA A 95 11.38 -3.07 12.26
N VAL A 96 11.55 -3.28 10.97
CA VAL A 96 11.29 -2.24 9.97
C VAL A 96 9.78 -1.95 9.96
N HIS A 97 9.39 -0.69 10.07
CA HIS A 97 8.00 -0.26 10.04
C HIS A 97 7.89 1.16 9.49
N LYS A 98 6.70 1.52 9.03
CA LYS A 98 6.40 2.86 8.52
C LYS A 98 6.16 3.82 9.68
N VAL A 99 6.84 4.96 9.65
CA VAL A 99 6.77 6.01 10.69
C VAL A 99 6.41 7.34 10.04
N ASN A 100 5.57 8.12 10.71
CA ASN A 100 5.29 9.51 10.36
C ASN A 100 6.22 10.44 11.13
N HIS A 101 7.01 11.24 10.43
CA HIS A 101 7.95 12.20 10.99
C HIS A 101 7.57 13.63 10.66
N ASN A 102 7.84 14.54 11.58
CA ASN A 102 7.95 15.97 11.29
C ASN A 102 9.40 16.34 10.93
N TYR A 103 9.62 17.58 10.53
CA TYR A 103 10.95 18.07 10.10
C TYR A 103 11.87 18.53 11.23
N LYS A 104 11.53 18.32 12.51
CA LYS A 104 12.37 18.69 13.65
C LYS A 104 13.67 17.91 13.61
N GLY A 105 14.81 18.62 13.55
CA GLY A 105 16.16 18.01 13.52
C GLY A 105 16.52 17.34 12.19
N PHE A 106 15.67 17.41 11.19
CA PHE A 106 15.90 16.85 9.86
C PHE A 106 16.96 17.66 9.10
N LEU A 107 18.03 16.99 8.68
CA LEU A 107 19.15 17.62 7.95
C LEU A 107 18.86 17.70 6.44
N GLY A 108 18.24 16.68 5.89
CA GLY A 108 17.99 16.52 4.47
C GLY A 108 18.12 15.07 4.03
N VAL A 109 18.37 14.86 2.76
CA VAL A 109 18.40 13.52 2.17
C VAL A 109 19.68 13.25 1.38
N LEU A 110 19.96 11.96 1.20
CA LEU A 110 20.84 11.46 0.17
C LEU A 110 19.95 10.83 -0.91
N ARG A 111 19.87 11.47 -2.06
CA ARG A 111 19.05 11.03 -3.20
C ARG A 111 19.91 10.28 -4.19
N ALA A 112 19.49 9.10 -4.60
CA ALA A 112 20.18 8.34 -5.61
C ALA A 112 20.20 9.11 -6.94
N ASN A 113 21.36 9.13 -7.62
CA ASN A 113 21.51 9.74 -8.94
C ASN A 113 20.76 8.93 -10.02
N ASP A 114 20.71 7.60 -9.85
CA ASP A 114 19.95 6.69 -10.69
C ASP A 114 18.65 6.28 -10.02
N GLN A 115 17.59 7.02 -10.29
CA GLN A 115 16.24 6.78 -9.74
C GLN A 115 15.59 5.52 -10.31
N SER A 116 16.07 4.98 -11.43
CA SER A 116 15.51 3.76 -12.03
C SER A 116 15.70 2.54 -11.12
N LYS A 117 16.75 2.53 -10.32
CA LYS A 117 17.02 1.48 -9.32
C LYS A 117 15.99 1.48 -8.18
N ILE A 118 15.41 2.62 -7.85
CA ILE A 118 14.40 2.77 -6.80
C ILE A 118 13.03 2.32 -7.32
N THR A 119 12.67 2.77 -8.51
CA THR A 119 11.39 2.38 -9.14
C THR A 119 11.31 0.90 -9.50
N GLY A 120 12.45 0.24 -9.72
CA GLY A 120 12.52 -1.22 -9.92
C GLY A 120 12.41 -2.07 -8.65
N VAL A 121 12.51 -1.46 -7.46
CA VAL A 121 12.48 -2.16 -6.15
C VAL A 121 11.14 -1.95 -5.43
N VAL A 122 10.43 -0.91 -5.74
CA VAL A 122 9.04 -0.78 -5.33
C VAL A 122 8.24 -1.61 -6.32
N GLU A 123 7.85 -2.81 -5.94
CA GLU A 123 6.69 -3.43 -6.59
C GLU A 123 5.61 -2.35 -6.58
N LYS A 124 5.32 -1.80 -7.76
CA LYS A 124 4.21 -0.85 -7.92
C LYS A 124 3.00 -1.53 -7.29
N LEU A 125 2.51 -0.98 -6.20
CA LEU A 125 1.29 -1.51 -5.59
C LEU A 125 0.27 -1.70 -6.72
N PRO A 126 -0.42 -2.82 -6.80
CA PRO A 126 -1.48 -3.01 -7.79
C PRO A 126 -2.45 -1.84 -7.73
N ASP A 127 -2.86 -1.34 -8.88
CA ASP A 127 -3.74 -0.15 -8.94
C ASP A 127 -5.03 -0.38 -8.16
N LEU A 128 -5.52 -1.62 -8.10
CA LEU A 128 -6.69 -2.05 -7.34
C LEU A 128 -6.37 -3.31 -6.56
N GLN A 129 -6.81 -3.35 -5.30
CA GLN A 129 -6.81 -4.55 -4.46
C GLN A 129 -8.17 -4.70 -3.80
N TYR A 130 -8.55 -5.94 -3.53
CA TYR A 130 -9.79 -6.28 -2.82
C TYR A 130 -9.61 -7.48 -1.90
N GLU A 131 -10.39 -7.50 -0.84
CA GLU A 131 -10.42 -8.58 0.14
C GLU A 131 -11.87 -8.98 0.41
N VAL A 132 -12.13 -10.27 0.50
CA VAL A 132 -13.47 -10.80 0.76
C VAL A 132 -13.53 -11.59 2.06
N HIS A 133 -14.69 -11.49 2.74
CA HIS A 133 -15.05 -12.32 3.86
C HIS A 133 -15.98 -13.45 3.37
N ILE A 134 -15.58 -14.69 3.61
CA ILE A 134 -16.29 -15.89 3.16
C ILE A 134 -16.81 -16.65 4.38
N GLU A 135 -18.00 -17.20 4.26
CA GLU A 135 -18.60 -18.12 5.23
C GLU A 135 -17.60 -19.20 5.69
N ASP A 136 -17.48 -19.39 7.01
CA ASP A 136 -16.61 -20.37 7.69
C ASP A 136 -15.09 -20.19 7.45
N ARG A 137 -14.68 -19.16 6.69
CA ARG A 137 -13.26 -18.88 6.41
C ARG A 137 -12.79 -17.53 6.95
N GLY A 138 -13.72 -16.57 7.07
CA GLY A 138 -13.38 -15.20 7.46
C GLY A 138 -12.73 -14.41 6.32
N TRP A 139 -11.92 -13.39 6.67
CA TRP A 139 -11.17 -12.59 5.73
C TRP A 139 -10.06 -13.40 5.06
N CYS A 140 -10.02 -13.38 3.73
CA CYS A 140 -9.14 -14.24 2.91
C CYS A 140 -7.80 -13.58 2.51
N GLY A 141 -7.53 -12.38 2.99
CA GLY A 141 -6.37 -11.58 2.58
C GLY A 141 -6.59 -10.81 1.28
N TRP A 142 -5.74 -9.79 1.05
CA TRP A 142 -5.84 -8.92 -0.12
C TRP A 142 -5.44 -9.63 -1.39
N GLN A 143 -6.31 -9.62 -2.39
CA GLN A 143 -6.06 -10.03 -3.78
C GLN A 143 -5.75 -8.81 -4.63
N ASN A 144 -4.90 -8.98 -5.64
CA ASN A 144 -4.58 -7.95 -6.62
C ASN A 144 -5.61 -7.93 -7.76
N ALA A 145 -5.70 -6.82 -8.46
CA ALA A 145 -6.51 -6.70 -9.67
C ALA A 145 -6.28 -7.89 -10.61
N GLY A 146 -7.37 -8.50 -11.08
CA GLY A 146 -7.38 -9.68 -11.95
C GLY A 146 -7.34 -11.03 -11.24
N GLU A 147 -7.00 -11.08 -9.94
CA GLU A 147 -7.06 -12.31 -9.15
C GLU A 147 -8.51 -12.61 -8.74
N GLY A 148 -8.86 -13.90 -8.59
CA GLY A 148 -10.19 -14.30 -8.16
C GLY A 148 -10.41 -14.07 -6.66
N ALA A 149 -11.51 -13.45 -6.29
CA ALA A 149 -11.95 -13.32 -4.89
C ALA A 149 -13.28 -14.04 -4.69
N GLY A 150 -13.31 -15.02 -3.80
CA GLY A 150 -14.51 -15.77 -3.51
C GLY A 150 -14.29 -17.28 -3.37
N SER A 151 -15.36 -18.05 -3.54
CA SER A 151 -15.37 -19.49 -3.28
C SER A 151 -16.08 -20.27 -4.39
N GLU A 152 -15.59 -20.16 -5.62
CA GLU A 152 -16.12 -20.88 -6.77
C GLU A 152 -16.30 -22.39 -6.48
N GLY A 153 -17.48 -22.94 -6.78
CA GLY A 153 -17.80 -24.35 -6.69
C GLY A 153 -17.85 -24.96 -5.28
N LYS A 154 -17.78 -24.14 -4.23
CA LYS A 154 -17.80 -24.60 -2.82
C LYS A 154 -19.09 -24.26 -2.09
N ALA A 155 -20.08 -23.70 -2.79
CA ALA A 155 -21.36 -23.27 -2.23
C ALA A 155 -21.23 -22.41 -0.95
N LYS A 156 -20.12 -21.61 -0.83
CA LYS A 156 -19.89 -20.69 0.28
C LYS A 156 -20.22 -19.27 -0.15
N ARG A 157 -21.01 -18.58 0.67
CA ARG A 157 -21.40 -17.20 0.41
C ARG A 157 -20.28 -16.23 0.71
N LEU A 158 -20.21 -15.15 -0.06
CA LEU A 158 -19.55 -13.93 0.37
C LEU A 158 -20.44 -13.23 1.39
N GLU A 159 -19.84 -12.67 2.42
CA GLU A 159 -20.54 -11.94 3.50
C GLU A 159 -20.14 -10.46 3.54
N ALA A 160 -18.89 -10.14 3.21
CA ALA A 160 -18.41 -8.79 3.14
C ALA A 160 -17.23 -8.63 2.16
N VAL A 161 -16.93 -7.39 1.79
CA VAL A 161 -15.84 -7.04 0.90
C VAL A 161 -15.21 -5.72 1.31
N LYS A 162 -13.93 -5.55 0.98
CA LYS A 162 -13.20 -4.29 1.01
C LYS A 162 -12.49 -4.10 -0.32
N PHE A 163 -12.42 -2.85 -0.78
CA PHE A 163 -11.59 -2.45 -1.91
C PHE A 163 -10.65 -1.33 -1.49
N ARG A 164 -9.48 -1.26 -2.11
CA ARG A 164 -8.60 -0.09 -2.03
C ARG A 164 -7.99 0.21 -3.37
N GLY A 165 -7.98 1.51 -3.71
CA GLY A 165 -7.29 2.03 -4.87
C GLY A 165 -5.90 2.52 -4.51
N ASN A 166 -4.95 2.35 -5.44
CA ASN A 166 -3.59 2.86 -5.33
C ASN A 166 -3.25 3.66 -6.61
N ASN A 167 -2.13 4.36 -6.61
CA ASN A 167 -1.60 5.07 -7.79
C ASN A 167 -2.62 6.02 -8.44
N GLY A 168 -3.44 6.71 -7.62
CA GLY A 168 -4.47 7.63 -8.08
C GLY A 168 -5.77 6.98 -8.57
N LEU A 169 -5.93 5.66 -8.41
CA LEU A 169 -7.22 5.00 -8.56
C LEU A 169 -8.08 5.28 -7.33
N THR A 170 -9.30 5.77 -7.56
CA THR A 170 -10.31 5.95 -6.52
C THR A 170 -11.49 5.01 -6.78
N ILE A 171 -11.99 4.38 -5.71
CA ILE A 171 -13.07 3.41 -5.78
C ILE A 171 -14.04 3.62 -4.61
N GLU A 172 -15.33 3.66 -4.93
CA GLU A 172 -16.43 3.65 -3.98
C GLU A 172 -17.30 2.42 -4.25
N TYR A 173 -17.85 1.84 -3.22
CA TYR A 173 -18.62 0.61 -3.34
C TYR A 173 -19.70 0.49 -2.28
N GLN A 174 -20.74 -0.27 -2.61
CA GLN A 174 -21.92 -0.53 -1.78
C GLN A 174 -22.24 -2.00 -1.84
N ALA A 175 -22.63 -2.62 -0.71
CA ALA A 175 -23.11 -3.98 -0.66
C ALA A 175 -24.64 -4.03 -0.56
N HIS A 176 -25.27 -4.94 -1.31
CA HIS A 176 -26.61 -5.40 -1.08
C HIS A 176 -26.54 -6.70 -0.28
N VAL A 177 -27.11 -6.68 0.93
CA VAL A 177 -27.03 -7.79 1.88
C VAL A 177 -28.43 -8.37 2.08
N GLU A 178 -28.51 -9.70 2.16
CA GLU A 178 -29.72 -10.43 2.49
C GLU A 178 -30.47 -9.81 3.70
N ASN A 179 -31.77 -9.58 3.56
CA ASN A 179 -32.67 -9.01 4.58
C ASN A 179 -32.31 -7.58 5.04
N ILE A 180 -31.27 -6.94 4.49
CA ILE A 180 -30.88 -5.55 4.83
C ILE A 180 -31.07 -4.64 3.61
N GLY A 181 -30.74 -5.11 2.40
CA GLY A 181 -30.71 -4.31 1.18
C GLY A 181 -29.40 -3.57 0.99
N TRP A 182 -29.44 -2.47 0.24
CA TRP A 182 -28.28 -1.63 -0.03
C TRP A 182 -27.83 -0.87 1.21
N GLN A 183 -26.53 -1.04 1.56
CA GLN A 183 -25.88 -0.29 2.62
C GLN A 183 -25.37 1.06 2.10
N ASP A 184 -24.80 1.89 2.98
CA ASP A 184 -24.14 3.13 2.60
C ASP A 184 -22.87 2.88 1.79
N TRP A 185 -22.49 3.88 0.96
CA TRP A 185 -21.25 3.88 0.20
C TRP A 185 -20.03 3.79 1.09
N LYS A 186 -19.09 2.96 0.69
CA LYS A 186 -17.80 2.70 1.35
C LYS A 186 -16.65 3.02 0.40
N LYS A 187 -15.45 3.27 0.96
CA LYS A 187 -14.23 3.57 0.21
C LYS A 187 -13.00 3.11 0.98
N ASP A 188 -11.87 3.00 0.27
CA ASP A 188 -10.53 2.85 0.84
C ASP A 188 -10.38 1.85 2.01
N GLY A 189 -10.84 0.61 1.81
CA GLY A 189 -10.69 -0.46 2.78
C GLY A 189 -11.77 -0.51 3.85
N GLU A 190 -12.78 0.37 3.80
CA GLU A 190 -13.97 0.22 4.65
C GLU A 190 -14.74 -1.06 4.31
N VAL A 191 -15.40 -1.64 5.29
CA VAL A 191 -16.16 -2.87 5.12
C VAL A 191 -17.54 -2.57 4.53
N ALA A 192 -17.87 -3.20 3.40
CA ALA A 192 -19.22 -3.30 2.86
C ALA A 192 -19.70 -4.76 3.00
N GLY A 193 -20.91 -4.95 3.49
CA GLY A 193 -21.46 -6.25 3.88
C GLY A 193 -21.53 -6.42 5.38
N THR A 194 -21.62 -7.65 5.84
CA THR A 194 -21.71 -8.02 7.26
C THR A 194 -20.71 -9.12 7.60
N THR A 195 -20.24 -9.15 8.85
CA THR A 195 -19.43 -10.25 9.37
C THR A 195 -20.08 -10.82 10.63
N GLY A 196 -20.07 -12.15 10.78
CA GLY A 196 -20.62 -12.82 11.96
C GLY A 196 -22.15 -12.80 12.08
N GLN A 197 -22.88 -12.39 11.03
CA GLN A 197 -24.34 -12.35 11.00
C GLN A 197 -24.96 -13.46 10.14
N SER A 198 -24.12 -14.23 9.46
CA SER A 198 -24.55 -15.31 8.56
C SER A 198 -25.47 -14.84 7.42
N LEU A 199 -25.34 -13.59 6.99
CA LEU A 199 -26.08 -12.99 5.88
C LEU A 199 -25.21 -12.97 4.61
N ARG A 200 -25.80 -13.39 3.50
CA ARG A 200 -25.10 -13.41 2.21
C ARG A 200 -25.04 -12.02 1.59
N LEU A 201 -23.96 -11.76 0.90
CA LEU A 201 -23.83 -10.66 -0.04
C LEU A 201 -24.51 -11.10 -1.36
N GLU A 202 -25.50 -10.33 -1.81
CA GLU A 202 -26.27 -10.63 -3.01
C GLU A 202 -25.79 -9.84 -4.21
N ALA A 203 -25.40 -8.56 -4.00
CA ALA A 203 -24.86 -7.70 -5.04
C ALA A 203 -23.85 -6.68 -4.50
N LEU A 204 -23.02 -6.19 -5.39
CA LEU A 204 -22.10 -5.06 -5.16
C LEU A 204 -22.31 -4.00 -6.24
N ARG A 205 -22.46 -2.74 -5.83
CA ARG A 205 -22.39 -1.57 -6.71
C ARG A 205 -21.04 -0.92 -6.55
N ILE A 206 -20.38 -0.62 -7.66
CA ILE A 206 -19.01 -0.10 -7.68
C ILE A 206 -18.93 1.12 -8.60
N LYS A 207 -18.21 2.16 -8.15
CA LYS A 207 -17.82 3.33 -8.93
C LYS A 207 -16.31 3.50 -8.86
N CYS A 208 -15.67 3.75 -10.02
CA CYS A 208 -14.23 3.92 -10.12
C CYS A 208 -13.89 5.05 -11.11
N ASN A 209 -12.81 5.79 -10.86
CA ASN A 209 -12.33 6.81 -11.80
C ASN A 209 -11.62 6.19 -13.03
N LYS A 210 -11.29 4.90 -13.00
CA LYS A 210 -10.70 4.11 -14.11
C LYS A 210 -11.72 3.14 -14.67
N ILE A 211 -11.52 2.69 -15.93
CA ILE A 211 -12.32 1.60 -16.51
C ILE A 211 -11.86 0.28 -15.88
N LEU A 212 -12.81 -0.49 -15.40
CA LEU A 212 -12.61 -1.82 -14.84
C LEU A 212 -13.18 -2.87 -15.79
N GLU A 213 -12.44 -3.98 -16.02
CA GLU A 213 -12.94 -5.19 -16.66
C GLU A 213 -13.37 -6.16 -15.56
N VAL A 214 -14.58 -6.67 -15.65
CA VAL A 214 -15.25 -7.38 -14.55
C VAL A 214 -15.84 -8.67 -15.07
N GLU A 215 -15.72 -9.74 -14.30
CA GLU A 215 -16.52 -10.95 -14.40
C GLU A 215 -16.95 -11.40 -13.00
N GLU A 216 -18.08 -12.04 -12.90
CA GLU A 216 -18.68 -12.46 -11.64
C GLU A 216 -19.18 -13.91 -11.71
N HIS A 217 -19.17 -14.59 -10.57
CA HIS A 217 -19.74 -15.92 -10.37
C HIS A 217 -20.93 -15.83 -9.43
N ILE A 218 -22.10 -16.21 -9.94
CA ILE A 218 -23.37 -16.16 -9.22
C ILE A 218 -23.88 -17.57 -9.01
N GLU A 219 -24.46 -17.83 -7.86
CA GLU A 219 -25.14 -19.09 -7.51
C GLU A 219 -26.10 -19.53 -8.63
N ASN A 220 -25.98 -20.78 -9.05
CA ASN A 220 -26.80 -21.42 -10.10
C ASN A 220 -26.69 -20.80 -11.50
N ILE A 221 -25.85 -19.77 -11.72
CA ILE A 221 -25.61 -19.14 -13.01
C ILE A 221 -24.19 -19.45 -13.49
N GLY A 222 -23.19 -19.41 -12.58
CA GLY A 222 -21.79 -19.57 -12.92
C GLY A 222 -21.13 -18.23 -13.29
N TRP A 223 -20.00 -18.29 -14.00
CA TRP A 223 -19.26 -17.11 -14.48
C TRP A 223 -20.03 -16.43 -15.61
N THR A 224 -20.23 -15.12 -15.48
CA THR A 224 -20.81 -14.27 -16.51
C THR A 224 -19.76 -13.84 -17.54
N PRO A 225 -20.16 -13.44 -18.75
CA PRO A 225 -19.25 -12.80 -19.70
C PRO A 225 -18.63 -11.54 -19.13
N LYS A 226 -17.34 -11.31 -19.46
CA LYS A 226 -16.63 -10.10 -19.07
C LYS A 226 -17.24 -8.86 -19.69
N PHE A 227 -17.30 -7.79 -18.94
CA PHE A 227 -17.70 -6.46 -19.39
C PHE A 227 -16.77 -5.37 -18.86
N LYS A 228 -16.86 -4.14 -19.41
CA LYS A 228 -16.01 -3.01 -19.03
C LYS A 228 -16.86 -1.81 -18.67
N SER A 229 -16.62 -1.21 -17.49
CA SER A 229 -17.32 -0.01 -17.05
C SER A 229 -16.54 0.72 -15.95
N LYS A 230 -16.93 1.98 -15.69
CA LYS A 230 -16.50 2.75 -14.49
C LYS A 230 -17.51 2.67 -13.37
N GLU A 231 -18.76 2.40 -13.68
CA GLU A 231 -19.85 2.25 -12.72
C GLU A 231 -20.71 1.05 -13.12
N PHE A 232 -20.93 0.12 -12.20
CA PHE A 232 -21.64 -1.13 -12.48
C PHE A 232 -22.17 -1.78 -11.20
N VAL A 233 -23.02 -2.78 -11.40
CA VAL A 233 -23.49 -3.71 -10.36
C VAL A 233 -23.08 -5.10 -10.78
N ILE A 234 -22.56 -5.88 -9.83
CA ILE A 234 -22.35 -7.32 -9.93
C ILE A 234 -23.22 -8.03 -8.89
N GLY A 235 -23.58 -9.30 -9.16
CA GLY A 235 -24.53 -10.06 -8.35
C GLY A 235 -25.99 -9.84 -8.81
N THR A 236 -26.93 -10.14 -7.94
CA THR A 236 -28.36 -10.05 -8.25
C THR A 236 -29.13 -9.38 -7.12
N GLU A 237 -30.05 -8.49 -7.48
CA GLU A 237 -30.98 -7.86 -6.54
C GLU A 237 -32.34 -8.57 -6.61
N GLY A 238 -32.90 -8.92 -5.45
CA GLY A 238 -34.24 -9.51 -5.35
C GLY A 238 -34.40 -10.93 -5.86
N ARG A 239 -33.32 -11.61 -6.28
CA ARG A 239 -33.36 -12.99 -6.77
C ARG A 239 -32.97 -14.02 -5.72
N GLN A 240 -32.56 -13.59 -4.55
CA GLN A 240 -32.09 -14.44 -3.44
C GLN A 240 -30.91 -15.36 -3.83
N LEU A 241 -30.10 -14.95 -4.81
CA LEU A 241 -28.91 -15.66 -5.23
C LEU A 241 -27.69 -14.98 -4.61
N ARG A 242 -26.76 -15.77 -4.11
CA ARG A 242 -25.52 -15.26 -3.56
C ARG A 242 -24.51 -14.92 -4.67
N LEU A 243 -23.78 -13.84 -4.48
CA LEU A 243 -22.53 -13.63 -5.20
C LEU A 243 -21.47 -14.55 -4.57
N GLU A 244 -20.87 -15.42 -5.35
CA GLU A 244 -19.90 -16.42 -4.86
C GLU A 244 -18.45 -16.03 -5.11
N ALA A 245 -18.18 -15.36 -6.23
CA ALA A 245 -16.86 -14.88 -6.57
C ALA A 245 -16.91 -13.75 -7.62
N PHE A 246 -15.81 -13.00 -7.75
CA PHE A 246 -15.62 -12.05 -8.83
C PHE A 246 -14.12 -11.91 -9.17
N ARG A 247 -13.84 -11.36 -10.37
CA ARG A 247 -12.54 -10.87 -10.79
C ARG A 247 -12.71 -9.48 -11.37
N ILE A 248 -11.89 -8.56 -10.92
CA ILE A 248 -11.93 -7.16 -11.37
C ILE A 248 -10.51 -6.74 -11.73
N ASN A 249 -10.31 -6.30 -12.97
CA ASN A 249 -9.03 -5.83 -13.48
C ASN A 249 -9.12 -4.37 -13.91
N VAL A 250 -8.03 -3.62 -13.80
CA VAL A 250 -7.94 -2.22 -14.26
C VAL A 250 -7.50 -2.25 -15.72
N VAL A 251 -8.26 -1.56 -16.59
CA VAL A 251 -7.98 -1.49 -18.03
C VAL A 251 -7.94 -0.04 -18.48
N GLY A 252 -6.78 0.43 -18.90
CA GLY A 252 -6.54 1.77 -19.47
C GLY A 252 -5.97 2.74 -18.49
#